data_b6dea24a35a4f4d3c09d1ecb07f3c23b
#
_entry.id   b6dea24a35a4f4d3c09d1ecb07f3c23b
#
_cell.length_a   1.000
_cell.length_b   1.000
_cell.length_c   1.000
_cell.angle_alpha   90.00
_cell.angle_beta   90.00
_cell.angle_gamma   90.00
#
_symmetry.space_group_name_H-M   'P 1'
#
loop_
_entity.id
_entity.type
_entity.pdbx_description
1 polymer ?
#
loop_
_entity_poly.entity_id
_entity_poly.type
_entity_poly.pdbx_seq_one_letter_code
_entity_poly.pdbx_strand_id
1 'polypeptide(L)'
;MLPNGDVVGGGPANTAKALARLGYEVDFIDGISSDANGVKARKELDRDGVGLALSLTSDKPTCTATLTLDSQGGASYDFLIEGTATFDFKNSWLPDPERLKPSVLHIGTLATIIEPGATALFDWAVRVGEFAPIIFDPNIRPSVMGDRATYSAAVEKWASIASIVKVSDDDIKWLYPNETLDEVALRWIAQGVSCVVVTRGAHGLIGFTEHGMEEVDGARITVVDTVGAGDTVGAIVVEGVIAHSVAGLQGHVLNEVLHKASVAAGITCSRAGAQPPYKHELIGAMGQ
;
A
#
# COMPACT_ATOMS: atom_id res chain seq x y z
N MET A 1 6.25 -3.95 -21.89
CA MET A 1 6.36 -5.42 -21.97
C MET A 1 7.28 -5.84 -20.84
N LEU A 2 6.74 -6.43 -19.76
CA LEU A 2 7.63 -7.01 -18.75
C LEU A 2 8.41 -8.14 -19.39
N PRO A 3 9.73 -8.20 -19.25
CA PRO A 3 10.49 -9.28 -19.83
C PRO A 3 10.12 -10.58 -19.10
N ASN A 4 9.57 -11.52 -19.84
CA ASN A 4 9.38 -12.94 -19.55
C ASN A 4 9.57 -13.38 -18.11
N GLY A 5 8.50 -13.46 -17.36
CA GLY A 5 8.48 -14.14 -16.07
C GLY A 5 7.41 -13.58 -15.11
N ASP A 6 6.91 -14.45 -14.27
CA ASP A 6 6.04 -14.06 -13.17
C ASP A 6 6.82 -13.20 -12.18
N VAL A 7 6.22 -12.13 -11.69
CA VAL A 7 6.79 -11.24 -10.68
C VAL A 7 5.90 -11.26 -9.44
N VAL A 8 6.51 -11.19 -8.26
CA VAL A 8 5.76 -10.98 -7.02
C VAL A 8 5.22 -9.58 -7.02
N GLY A 9 3.92 -9.45 -6.77
CA GLY A 9 3.20 -8.18 -6.75
C GLY A 9 2.18 -8.15 -5.60
N GLY A 10 1.42 -7.06 -5.57
CA GLY A 10 0.46 -6.77 -4.52
C GLY A 10 0.95 -5.63 -3.63
N GLY A 11 0.09 -4.61 -3.42
CA GLY A 11 0.46 -3.38 -2.71
C GLY A 11 1.12 -3.64 -1.36
N PRO A 12 0.52 -4.42 -0.43
CA PRO A 12 1.12 -4.70 0.87
C PRO A 12 2.48 -5.40 0.79
N ALA A 13 2.65 -6.34 -0.14
CA ALA A 13 3.94 -7.03 -0.33
C ALA A 13 5.02 -6.07 -0.87
N ASN A 14 4.65 -5.17 -1.78
CA ASN A 14 5.56 -4.15 -2.31
C ASN A 14 5.95 -3.13 -1.22
N THR A 15 5.00 -2.70 -0.38
CA THR A 15 5.28 -1.82 0.76
C THR A 15 6.19 -2.51 1.77
N ALA A 16 5.94 -3.78 2.10
CA ALA A 16 6.81 -4.56 3.00
C ALA A 16 8.24 -4.68 2.45
N LYS A 17 8.39 -4.98 1.15
CA LYS A 17 9.69 -5.00 0.46
C LYS A 17 10.39 -3.65 0.55
N ALA A 18 9.67 -2.55 0.33
CA ALA A 18 10.24 -1.20 0.40
C ALA A 18 10.77 -0.89 1.81
N LEU A 19 9.99 -1.16 2.85
CA LEU A 19 10.41 -0.96 4.24
C LEU A 19 11.62 -1.82 4.61
N ALA A 20 11.63 -3.10 4.23
CA ALA A 20 12.76 -3.99 4.51
C ALA A 20 14.05 -3.51 3.83
N ARG A 21 13.99 -3.04 2.57
CA ARG A 21 15.14 -2.45 1.86
C ARG A 21 15.63 -1.14 2.48
N LEU A 22 14.76 -0.41 3.17
CA LEU A 22 15.13 0.76 3.97
C LEU A 22 15.75 0.39 5.32
N GLY A 23 15.75 -0.89 5.70
CA GLY A 23 16.36 -1.41 6.92
C GLY A 23 15.42 -1.48 8.11
N TYR A 24 14.10 -1.43 7.89
CA TYR A 24 13.11 -1.63 8.94
C TYR A 24 12.80 -3.12 9.12
N GLU A 25 12.53 -3.51 10.37
CA GLU A 25 11.96 -4.82 10.69
C GLU A 25 10.49 -4.82 10.26
N VAL A 26 10.12 -5.76 9.40
CA VAL A 26 8.80 -5.84 8.77
C VAL A 26 8.32 -7.27 8.81
N ASP A 27 7.12 -7.49 9.36
CA ASP A 27 6.39 -8.74 9.25
C ASP A 27 5.26 -8.61 8.23
N PHE A 28 5.26 -9.49 7.24
CA PHE A 28 4.19 -9.58 6.25
C PHE A 28 3.17 -10.63 6.69
N ILE A 29 1.92 -10.20 6.87
CA ILE A 29 0.81 -11.06 7.33
C ILE A 29 -0.10 -11.33 6.14
N ASP A 30 -0.03 -12.54 5.59
CA ASP A 30 -0.85 -12.98 4.46
C ASP A 30 -0.96 -14.51 4.44
N GLY A 31 -1.94 -15.03 3.71
CA GLY A 31 -1.96 -16.41 3.28
C GLY A 31 -1.09 -16.60 2.04
N ILE A 32 0.00 -17.34 2.15
CA ILE A 32 0.89 -17.61 1.00
C ILE A 32 0.77 -19.09 0.62
N SER A 33 0.45 -19.34 -0.65
CA SER A 33 0.27 -20.69 -1.18
C SER A 33 1.52 -21.55 -1.05
N SER A 34 1.33 -22.87 -0.97
CA SER A 34 2.37 -23.89 -1.12
C SER A 34 2.68 -24.23 -2.59
N ASP A 35 1.94 -23.65 -3.57
CA ASP A 35 2.19 -23.87 -4.99
C ASP A 35 3.50 -23.20 -5.47
N ALA A 36 3.86 -23.41 -6.75
CA ALA A 36 5.11 -22.88 -7.31
C ALA A 36 5.21 -21.36 -7.22
N ASN A 37 4.09 -20.63 -7.40
CA ASN A 37 4.05 -19.17 -7.32
C ASN A 37 4.20 -18.68 -5.88
N GLY A 38 3.55 -19.33 -4.92
CA GLY A 38 3.70 -19.03 -3.49
C GLY A 38 5.12 -19.31 -2.98
N VAL A 39 5.74 -20.42 -3.41
CA VAL A 39 7.16 -20.72 -3.10
C VAL A 39 8.08 -19.63 -3.65
N LYS A 40 7.83 -19.16 -4.88
CA LYS A 40 8.58 -18.06 -5.50
C LYS A 40 8.39 -16.75 -4.73
N ALA A 41 7.15 -16.44 -4.35
CA ALA A 41 6.82 -15.24 -3.57
C ALA A 41 7.57 -15.23 -2.23
N ARG A 42 7.54 -16.34 -1.48
CA ARG A 42 8.30 -16.46 -0.22
C ARG A 42 9.78 -16.21 -0.40
N LYS A 43 10.40 -16.82 -1.39
CA LYS A 43 11.83 -16.66 -1.66
C LYS A 43 12.19 -15.21 -2.03
N GLU A 44 11.32 -14.54 -2.77
CA GLU A 44 11.58 -13.16 -3.20
C GLU A 44 11.43 -12.19 -2.02
N LEU A 45 10.39 -12.34 -1.19
CA LEU A 45 10.18 -11.52 -0.01
C LEU A 45 11.27 -11.73 1.04
N ASP A 46 11.64 -12.98 1.32
CA ASP A 46 12.73 -13.34 2.24
C ASP A 46 14.08 -12.77 1.79
N ARG A 47 14.39 -12.86 0.48
CA ARG A 47 15.60 -12.25 -0.09
C ARG A 47 15.67 -10.75 0.12
N ASP A 48 14.54 -10.06 0.09
CA ASP A 48 14.45 -8.62 0.33
C ASP A 48 14.40 -8.27 1.84
N GLY A 49 14.44 -9.27 2.73
CA GLY A 49 14.48 -9.10 4.18
C GLY A 49 13.12 -8.96 4.86
N VAL A 50 12.03 -9.34 4.17
CA VAL A 50 10.68 -9.30 4.75
C VAL A 50 10.47 -10.52 5.65
N GLY A 51 10.08 -10.30 6.91
CA GLY A 51 9.68 -11.34 7.85
C GLY A 51 8.39 -12.05 7.41
N LEU A 52 8.40 -13.37 7.40
CA LEU A 52 7.27 -14.21 6.98
C LEU A 52 6.77 -15.14 8.09
N ALA A 53 7.27 -14.96 9.32
CA ALA A 53 6.90 -15.82 10.45
C ALA A 53 5.41 -15.74 10.81
N LEU A 54 4.76 -14.62 10.51
CA LEU A 54 3.34 -14.38 10.76
C LEU A 54 2.45 -14.70 9.54
N SER A 55 3.05 -15.08 8.40
CA SER A 55 2.29 -15.50 7.21
C SER A 55 1.88 -16.97 7.30
N LEU A 56 0.63 -17.24 6.94
CA LEU A 56 0.11 -18.61 6.90
C LEU A 56 0.55 -19.31 5.61
N THR A 57 1.04 -20.56 5.72
CA THR A 57 1.19 -21.43 4.55
C THR A 57 -0.15 -22.07 4.23
N SER A 58 -0.63 -21.94 3.01
CA SER A 58 -1.95 -22.40 2.57
C SER A 58 -1.83 -23.36 1.38
N ASP A 59 -2.71 -24.37 1.32
CA ASP A 59 -2.85 -25.25 0.16
C ASP A 59 -3.78 -24.65 -0.93
N LYS A 60 -4.40 -23.51 -0.66
CA LYS A 60 -5.17 -22.76 -1.66
C LYS A 60 -4.23 -22.17 -2.71
N PRO A 61 -4.70 -21.97 -3.97
CA PRO A 61 -3.87 -21.43 -5.02
C PRO A 61 -3.39 -19.99 -4.71
N THR A 62 -2.26 -19.60 -5.29
CA THR A 62 -1.77 -18.21 -5.26
C THR A 62 -2.76 -17.29 -6.01
N CYS A 63 -3.08 -16.14 -5.42
CA CYS A 63 -3.74 -15.06 -6.13
C CYS A 63 -2.85 -14.56 -7.26
N THR A 64 -3.38 -14.48 -8.48
CA THR A 64 -2.61 -14.02 -9.65
C THR A 64 -3.36 -12.96 -10.44
N ALA A 65 -2.60 -12.03 -11.01
CA ALA A 65 -3.06 -11.10 -12.04
C ALA A 65 -2.30 -11.43 -13.33
N THR A 66 -3.01 -11.96 -14.33
CA THR A 66 -2.41 -12.33 -15.62
C THR A 66 -2.65 -11.19 -16.63
N LEU A 67 -1.57 -10.63 -17.14
CA LEU A 67 -1.63 -9.63 -18.21
C LEU A 67 -1.79 -10.34 -19.56
N THR A 68 -2.87 -10.02 -20.25
CA THR A 68 -3.11 -10.43 -21.63
C THR A 68 -3.06 -9.21 -22.55
N LEU A 69 -2.29 -9.30 -23.61
CA LEU A 69 -2.25 -8.25 -24.65
C LEU A 69 -3.11 -8.70 -25.82
N ASP A 70 -4.02 -7.82 -26.25
CA ASP A 70 -4.79 -8.04 -27.48
C ASP A 70 -3.92 -7.83 -28.75
N SER A 71 -4.47 -8.13 -29.92
CA SER A 71 -3.79 -7.99 -31.20
C SER A 71 -3.47 -6.54 -31.59
N GLN A 72 -3.98 -5.55 -30.87
CA GLN A 72 -3.75 -4.11 -31.06
C GLN A 72 -2.85 -3.52 -29.97
N GLY A 73 -2.34 -4.36 -29.04
CA GLY A 73 -1.50 -3.94 -27.93
C GLY A 73 -2.27 -3.42 -26.71
N GLY A 74 -3.61 -3.55 -26.70
CA GLY A 74 -4.43 -3.26 -25.53
C GLY A 74 -4.16 -4.27 -24.41
N ALA A 75 -3.91 -3.79 -23.19
CA ALA A 75 -3.63 -4.62 -22.04
C ALA A 75 -4.92 -4.90 -21.26
N SER A 76 -5.19 -6.17 -20.94
CA SER A 76 -6.23 -6.60 -20.01
C SER A 76 -5.61 -7.44 -18.90
N TYR A 77 -6.23 -7.38 -17.71
CA TYR A 77 -5.81 -8.19 -16.57
C TYR A 77 -6.91 -9.17 -16.19
N ASP A 78 -6.56 -10.45 -16.14
CA ASP A 78 -7.39 -11.49 -15.57
C ASP A 78 -6.92 -11.79 -14.15
N PHE A 79 -7.84 -11.69 -13.19
CA PHE A 79 -7.53 -11.91 -11.78
C PHE A 79 -8.10 -13.25 -11.29
N LEU A 80 -7.24 -14.12 -10.76
CA LEU A 80 -7.64 -15.25 -9.95
C LEU A 80 -7.66 -14.84 -8.48
N ILE A 81 -8.83 -14.61 -7.92
CA ILE A 81 -9.04 -14.10 -6.57
C ILE A 81 -9.78 -15.08 -5.70
N GLU A 82 -10.92 -15.57 -6.19
CA GLU A 82 -11.82 -16.44 -5.42
C GLU A 82 -11.12 -17.75 -5.03
N GLY A 83 -11.24 -18.12 -3.77
CA GLY A 83 -10.65 -19.35 -3.25
C GLY A 83 -9.14 -19.37 -3.13
N THR A 84 -8.46 -18.21 -3.28
CA THR A 84 -7.00 -18.11 -3.16
C THR A 84 -6.53 -17.97 -1.72
N ALA A 85 -5.23 -18.12 -1.50
CA ALA A 85 -4.59 -18.06 -0.19
C ALA A 85 -4.66 -16.65 0.43
N THR A 86 -4.39 -15.63 -0.39
CA THR A 86 -4.24 -14.23 0.04
C THR A 86 -5.49 -13.61 0.71
N PHE A 87 -6.69 -14.05 0.35
CA PHE A 87 -7.93 -13.46 0.88
C PHE A 87 -8.63 -14.36 1.91
N ASP A 88 -7.96 -15.38 2.44
CA ASP A 88 -8.52 -16.33 3.41
C ASP A 88 -8.19 -15.93 4.88
N PHE A 89 -8.25 -14.63 5.19
CA PHE A 89 -8.02 -14.17 6.56
C PHE A 89 -9.06 -14.74 7.51
N LYS A 90 -8.60 -15.18 8.69
CA LYS A 90 -9.44 -15.74 9.76
C LYS A 90 -8.87 -15.36 11.11
N ASN A 91 -9.74 -15.05 12.06
CA ASN A 91 -9.35 -14.73 13.45
C ASN A 91 -8.53 -15.86 14.10
N SER A 92 -8.67 -17.11 13.61
CA SER A 92 -7.96 -18.28 14.18
C SER A 92 -6.46 -18.29 13.94
N TRP A 93 -5.96 -17.53 12.94
CA TRP A 93 -4.53 -17.47 12.63
C TRP A 93 -3.93 -16.08 12.62
N LEU A 94 -4.75 -15.03 12.59
CA LEU A 94 -4.23 -13.68 12.76
C LEU A 94 -3.58 -13.54 14.14
N PRO A 95 -2.39 -12.93 14.22
CA PRO A 95 -1.64 -12.85 15.47
C PRO A 95 -2.38 -12.02 16.51
N ASP A 96 -2.16 -12.34 17.80
CA ASP A 96 -2.73 -11.58 18.90
C ASP A 96 -2.10 -10.17 18.96
N PRO A 97 -2.88 -9.08 18.81
CA PRO A 97 -2.35 -7.71 18.82
C PRO A 97 -1.61 -7.34 20.11
N GLU A 98 -2.06 -7.84 21.29
CA GLU A 98 -1.42 -7.57 22.58
C GLU A 98 -0.01 -8.13 22.66
N ARG A 99 0.26 -9.24 21.96
CA ARG A 99 1.58 -9.86 21.90
C ARG A 99 2.42 -9.29 20.78
N LEU A 100 1.78 -8.95 19.66
CA LEU A 100 2.46 -8.42 18.48
C LEU A 100 3.04 -7.02 18.75
N LYS A 101 2.26 -6.11 19.34
CA LYS A 101 2.62 -4.72 19.65
C LYS A 101 3.39 -4.04 18.51
N PRO A 102 2.83 -3.97 17.31
CA PRO A 102 3.51 -3.37 16.17
C PRO A 102 3.70 -1.87 16.40
N SER A 103 4.72 -1.27 15.80
CA SER A 103 4.89 0.19 15.79
C SER A 103 3.89 0.88 14.85
N VAL A 104 3.51 0.21 13.75
CA VAL A 104 2.58 0.70 12.72
C VAL A 104 1.93 -0.51 12.05
N LEU A 105 0.65 -0.44 11.74
CA LEU A 105 -0.03 -1.34 10.82
C LEU A 105 -0.22 -0.64 9.48
N HIS A 106 0.36 -1.17 8.40
CA HIS A 106 0.03 -0.78 7.04
C HIS A 106 -0.90 -1.82 6.42
N ILE A 107 -2.02 -1.38 5.86
CA ILE A 107 -3.06 -2.25 5.33
C ILE A 107 -3.74 -1.62 4.11
N GLY A 108 -4.22 -2.44 3.18
CA GLY A 108 -4.95 -1.88 2.04
C GLY A 108 -5.23 -2.87 0.93
N THR A 109 -5.60 -2.31 -0.20
CA THR A 109 -5.93 -3.00 -1.46
C THR A 109 -7.10 -4.00 -1.33
N LEU A 110 -7.12 -5.02 -2.18
CA LEU A 110 -8.20 -6.01 -2.26
C LEU A 110 -8.42 -6.80 -0.96
N ALA A 111 -7.41 -6.93 -0.10
CA ALA A 111 -7.55 -7.61 1.20
C ALA A 111 -8.57 -6.92 2.13
N THR A 112 -8.81 -5.62 1.91
CA THR A 112 -9.74 -4.83 2.70
C THR A 112 -11.19 -4.89 2.20
N ILE A 113 -11.44 -5.61 1.09
CA ILE A 113 -12.76 -5.66 0.45
C ILE A 113 -13.20 -7.08 0.06
N ILE A 114 -12.28 -8.01 -0.19
CA ILE A 114 -12.61 -9.37 -0.58
C ILE A 114 -13.06 -10.19 0.63
N GLU A 115 -14.32 -10.55 0.64
CA GLU A 115 -14.93 -11.36 1.70
C GLU A 115 -14.65 -12.89 1.51
N PRO A 116 -14.65 -13.69 2.58
CA PRO A 116 -14.94 -13.32 3.99
C PRO A 116 -13.71 -12.77 4.75
N GLY A 117 -12.56 -12.73 4.14
CA GLY A 117 -11.32 -12.32 4.78
C GLY A 117 -11.29 -10.85 5.21
N ALA A 118 -11.93 -9.96 4.44
CA ALA A 118 -11.95 -8.53 4.74
C ALA A 118 -12.61 -8.22 6.09
N THR A 119 -13.70 -8.90 6.43
CA THR A 119 -14.36 -8.74 7.74
C THR A 119 -13.45 -9.19 8.89
N ALA A 120 -12.83 -10.37 8.78
CA ALA A 120 -11.92 -10.86 9.82
C ALA A 120 -10.69 -9.93 10.00
N LEU A 121 -10.17 -9.43 8.88
CA LEU A 121 -9.03 -8.51 8.88
C LEU A 121 -9.39 -7.15 9.47
N PHE A 122 -10.61 -6.64 9.20
CA PHE A 122 -11.10 -5.40 9.80
C PHE A 122 -11.24 -5.51 11.33
N ASP A 123 -11.89 -6.57 11.82
CA ASP A 123 -12.07 -6.81 13.24
C ASP A 123 -10.73 -6.93 13.98
N TRP A 124 -9.76 -7.58 13.34
CA TRP A 124 -8.39 -7.66 13.84
C TRP A 124 -7.70 -6.30 13.82
N ALA A 125 -7.83 -5.51 12.75
CA ALA A 125 -7.21 -4.19 12.63
C ALA A 125 -7.75 -3.21 13.67
N VAL A 126 -9.05 -3.25 14.00
CA VAL A 126 -9.64 -2.45 15.10
C VAL A 126 -8.91 -2.73 16.41
N ARG A 127 -8.63 -4.00 16.72
CA ARG A 127 -7.87 -4.37 17.94
C ARG A 127 -6.41 -3.93 17.88
N VAL A 128 -5.77 -3.98 16.70
CA VAL A 128 -4.40 -3.45 16.51
C VAL A 128 -4.37 -1.94 16.74
N GLY A 129 -5.41 -1.23 16.32
CA GLY A 129 -5.56 0.22 16.49
C GLY A 129 -5.52 0.71 17.95
N GLU A 130 -5.76 -0.19 18.93
CA GLU A 130 -5.59 0.11 20.36
C GLU A 130 -4.10 0.25 20.76
N PHE A 131 -3.17 -0.27 19.97
CA PHE A 131 -1.73 -0.31 20.28
C PHE A 131 -0.87 0.47 19.28
N ALA A 132 -1.31 0.59 18.02
CA ALA A 132 -0.50 1.15 16.95
C ALA A 132 -1.34 1.95 15.95
N PRO A 133 -0.79 3.01 15.35
CA PRO A 133 -1.46 3.72 14.26
C PRO A 133 -1.64 2.82 13.03
N ILE A 134 -2.77 3.02 12.35
CA ILE A 134 -3.12 2.31 11.11
C ILE A 134 -2.93 3.25 9.94
N ILE A 135 -2.14 2.82 8.94
CA ILE A 135 -2.02 3.48 7.64
C ILE A 135 -2.79 2.64 6.63
N PHE A 136 -3.81 3.25 6.05
CA PHE A 136 -4.70 2.61 5.07
C PHE A 136 -4.41 3.10 3.66
N ASP A 137 -4.18 2.17 2.73
CA ASP A 137 -4.03 2.43 1.29
C ASP A 137 -5.14 1.70 0.52
N PRO A 138 -6.26 2.35 0.15
CA PRO A 138 -7.34 1.70 -0.58
C PRO A 138 -6.86 1.08 -1.89
N ASN A 139 -5.98 1.76 -2.64
CA ASN A 139 -5.35 1.27 -3.87
C ASN A 139 -6.33 0.44 -4.71
N ILE A 140 -7.44 1.07 -5.11
CA ILE A 140 -8.62 0.40 -5.64
C ILE A 140 -8.37 -0.30 -6.98
N ARG A 141 -9.17 -1.34 -7.26
CA ARG A 141 -9.10 -2.11 -8.50
C ARG A 141 -10.52 -2.26 -9.08
N PRO A 142 -11.02 -1.25 -9.82
CA PRO A 142 -12.38 -1.28 -10.39
C PRO A 142 -12.66 -2.50 -11.28
N SER A 143 -11.61 -3.02 -11.93
CA SER A 143 -11.73 -4.22 -12.78
C SER A 143 -12.03 -5.50 -11.98
N VAL A 144 -11.75 -5.51 -10.68
CA VAL A 144 -12.04 -6.64 -9.78
C VAL A 144 -13.41 -6.48 -9.13
N MET A 145 -13.72 -5.26 -8.67
CA MET A 145 -14.99 -4.94 -8.01
C MET A 145 -15.59 -3.69 -8.63
N GLY A 146 -16.39 -3.88 -9.68
CA GLY A 146 -16.96 -2.78 -10.46
C GLY A 146 -18.04 -1.96 -9.77
N ASP A 147 -18.58 -2.43 -8.63
CA ASP A 147 -19.59 -1.67 -7.88
C ASP A 147 -18.95 -0.60 -7.00
N ARG A 148 -19.04 0.65 -7.48
CA ARG A 148 -18.52 1.82 -6.80
C ARG A 148 -19.11 2.04 -5.41
N ALA A 149 -20.41 1.81 -5.23
CA ALA A 149 -21.09 2.06 -3.96
C ALA A 149 -20.56 1.12 -2.88
N THR A 150 -20.42 -0.17 -3.20
CA THR A 150 -19.81 -1.17 -2.30
C THR A 150 -18.36 -0.82 -1.99
N TYR A 151 -17.59 -0.41 -3.01
CA TYR A 151 -16.19 -0.04 -2.81
C TYR A 151 -16.05 1.20 -1.93
N SER A 152 -16.84 2.25 -2.20
CA SER A 152 -16.82 3.48 -1.39
C SER A 152 -17.20 3.21 0.06
N ALA A 153 -18.24 2.38 0.30
CA ALA A 153 -18.64 2.00 1.66
C ALA A 153 -17.51 1.27 2.41
N ALA A 154 -16.79 0.37 1.73
CA ALA A 154 -15.63 -0.30 2.33
C ALA A 154 -14.50 0.69 2.64
N VAL A 155 -14.19 1.61 1.72
CA VAL A 155 -13.16 2.65 1.94
C VAL A 155 -13.51 3.54 3.12
N GLU A 156 -14.76 4.01 3.23
CA GLU A 156 -15.21 4.81 4.39
C GLU A 156 -15.11 4.03 5.70
N LYS A 157 -15.48 2.74 5.68
CA LYS A 157 -15.36 1.87 6.85
C LYS A 157 -13.90 1.77 7.32
N TRP A 158 -12.93 1.57 6.41
CA TRP A 158 -11.52 1.48 6.75
C TRP A 158 -10.92 2.84 7.15
N ALA A 159 -11.31 3.93 6.47
CA ALA A 159 -10.89 5.28 6.81
C ALA A 159 -11.30 5.65 8.25
N SER A 160 -12.47 5.17 8.73
CA SER A 160 -12.95 5.47 10.09
C SER A 160 -12.07 4.93 11.23
N ILE A 161 -11.18 3.98 10.96
CA ILE A 161 -10.23 3.43 11.94
C ILE A 161 -8.77 3.78 11.61
N ALA A 162 -8.53 4.44 10.47
CA ALA A 162 -7.19 4.78 10.02
C ALA A 162 -6.68 6.07 10.68
N SER A 163 -5.44 6.06 11.12
CA SER A 163 -4.73 7.27 11.53
C SER A 163 -4.28 8.07 10.32
N ILE A 164 -3.87 7.38 9.25
CA ILE A 164 -3.45 7.98 7.98
C ILE A 164 -4.10 7.24 6.82
N VAL A 165 -4.61 7.98 5.84
CA VAL A 165 -5.05 7.44 4.56
C VAL A 165 -4.06 7.90 3.48
N LYS A 166 -3.47 6.94 2.76
CA LYS A 166 -2.69 7.22 1.55
C LYS A 166 -3.50 6.73 0.35
N VAL A 167 -3.74 7.59 -0.62
CA VAL A 167 -4.64 7.33 -1.75
C VAL A 167 -4.10 7.99 -3.02
N SER A 168 -4.51 7.55 -4.20
CA SER A 168 -4.22 8.27 -5.45
C SER A 168 -5.36 9.21 -5.83
N ASP A 169 -5.03 10.24 -6.59
CA ASP A 169 -6.03 11.15 -7.20
C ASP A 169 -6.99 10.40 -8.14
N ASP A 170 -6.50 9.40 -8.87
CA ASP A 170 -7.33 8.52 -9.71
C ASP A 170 -8.31 7.68 -8.87
N ASP A 171 -7.88 7.16 -7.71
CA ASP A 171 -8.76 6.44 -6.79
C ASP A 171 -9.86 7.35 -6.26
N ILE A 172 -9.52 8.56 -5.81
CA ILE A 172 -10.49 9.56 -5.32
C ILE A 172 -11.50 9.90 -6.43
N LYS A 173 -11.02 10.20 -7.63
CA LYS A 173 -11.88 10.52 -8.78
C LYS A 173 -12.83 9.38 -9.14
N TRP A 174 -12.36 8.14 -9.03
CA TRP A 174 -13.23 6.99 -9.28
C TRP A 174 -14.25 6.77 -8.16
N LEU A 175 -13.83 6.87 -6.89
CA LEU A 175 -14.71 6.66 -5.73
C LEU A 175 -15.77 7.77 -5.59
N TYR A 176 -15.35 9.02 -5.79
CA TYR A 176 -16.13 10.24 -5.49
C TYR A 176 -16.15 11.20 -6.68
N PRO A 177 -16.79 10.83 -7.82
CA PRO A 177 -16.70 11.60 -9.07
C PRO A 177 -17.33 13.00 -9.00
N ASN A 178 -18.07 13.31 -7.94
CA ASN A 178 -18.74 14.60 -7.74
C ASN A 178 -18.05 15.44 -6.65
N GLU A 179 -16.96 14.96 -6.06
CA GLU A 179 -16.17 15.67 -5.05
C GLU A 179 -14.76 15.96 -5.61
N THR A 180 -14.18 17.06 -5.20
CA THR A 180 -12.76 17.36 -5.46
C THR A 180 -11.88 16.55 -4.50
N LEU A 181 -10.61 16.42 -4.85
CA LEU A 181 -9.60 15.79 -4.01
C LEU A 181 -9.56 16.45 -2.61
N ASP A 182 -9.58 17.78 -2.56
CA ASP A 182 -9.53 18.54 -1.31
C ASP A 182 -10.77 18.29 -0.44
N GLU A 183 -11.96 18.25 -1.05
CA GLU A 183 -13.21 17.96 -0.33
C GLU A 183 -13.18 16.58 0.33
N VAL A 184 -12.70 15.57 -0.39
CA VAL A 184 -12.58 14.20 0.15
C VAL A 184 -11.55 14.15 1.27
N ALA A 185 -10.36 14.73 1.06
CA ALA A 185 -9.30 14.73 2.06
C ALA A 185 -9.73 15.47 3.35
N LEU A 186 -10.31 16.66 3.22
CA LEU A 186 -10.78 17.44 4.36
C LEU A 186 -11.95 16.76 5.08
N ARG A 187 -12.81 16.03 4.36
CA ARG A 187 -13.89 15.25 4.95
C ARG A 187 -13.34 14.11 5.81
N TRP A 188 -12.33 13.37 5.35
CA TRP A 188 -11.69 12.32 6.16
C TRP A 188 -10.95 12.91 7.36
N ILE A 189 -10.27 14.06 7.24
CA ILE A 189 -9.67 14.77 8.39
C ILE A 189 -10.76 15.13 9.42
N ALA A 190 -11.88 15.69 8.98
CA ALA A 190 -13.00 16.01 9.88
C ALA A 190 -13.62 14.78 10.55
N GLN A 191 -13.46 13.60 9.98
CA GLN A 191 -13.91 12.31 10.54
C GLN A 191 -12.88 11.66 11.49
N GLY A 192 -11.69 12.25 11.65
CA GLY A 192 -10.68 11.79 12.61
C GLY A 192 -9.41 11.21 12.01
N VAL A 193 -9.28 11.15 10.67
CA VAL A 193 -7.99 10.83 10.02
C VAL A 193 -7.02 11.97 10.30
N SER A 194 -5.84 11.67 10.83
CA SER A 194 -4.86 12.71 11.20
C SER A 194 -4.10 13.27 9.99
N CYS A 195 -3.87 12.45 8.96
CA CYS A 195 -3.20 12.87 7.74
C CYS A 195 -3.73 12.10 6.54
N VAL A 196 -3.97 12.81 5.44
CA VAL A 196 -4.31 12.21 4.13
C VAL A 196 -3.19 12.52 3.16
N VAL A 197 -2.53 11.51 2.63
CA VAL A 197 -1.47 11.64 1.62
C VAL A 197 -2.03 11.23 0.26
N VAL A 198 -2.04 12.17 -0.68
CA VAL A 198 -2.54 11.92 -2.04
C VAL A 198 -1.38 11.90 -3.03
N THR A 199 -1.26 10.79 -3.77
CA THR A 199 -0.32 10.66 -4.89
C THR A 199 -0.98 11.12 -6.17
N ARG A 200 -0.27 11.93 -6.99
CA ARG A 200 -0.77 12.53 -8.24
C ARG A 200 0.15 12.24 -9.43
N GLY A 201 0.72 11.05 -9.45
CA GLY A 201 1.64 10.64 -10.50
C GLY A 201 2.79 11.63 -10.70
N ALA A 202 2.97 12.14 -11.92
CA ALA A 202 4.01 13.11 -12.26
C ALA A 202 3.82 14.47 -11.56
N HIS A 203 2.62 14.77 -11.05
CA HIS A 203 2.33 16.01 -10.31
C HIS A 203 2.73 15.95 -8.84
N GLY A 204 3.35 14.87 -8.39
CA GLY A 204 3.89 14.73 -7.05
C GLY A 204 2.89 14.32 -5.99
N LEU A 205 3.00 14.88 -4.80
CA LEU A 205 2.26 14.47 -3.61
C LEU A 205 1.66 15.68 -2.90
N ILE A 206 0.47 15.48 -2.30
CA ILE A 206 -0.10 16.42 -1.34
C ILE A 206 -0.38 15.68 -0.04
N GLY A 207 -0.07 16.30 1.11
CA GLY A 207 -0.46 15.84 2.43
C GLY A 207 -1.38 16.84 3.10
N PHE A 208 -2.53 16.38 3.58
CA PHE A 208 -3.52 17.17 4.31
C PHE A 208 -3.51 16.80 5.78
N THR A 209 -3.59 17.79 6.66
CA THR A 209 -3.77 17.63 8.10
C THR A 209 -4.77 18.69 8.61
N GLU A 210 -5.17 18.62 9.87
CA GLU A 210 -5.99 19.67 10.50
C GLU A 210 -5.27 21.05 10.56
N HIS A 211 -3.94 21.06 10.43
CA HIS A 211 -3.12 22.27 10.49
C HIS A 211 -2.81 22.89 9.12
N GLY A 212 -3.26 22.27 8.05
CA GLY A 212 -3.04 22.72 6.68
C GLY A 212 -2.57 21.62 5.75
N MET A 213 -2.06 22.01 4.61
CA MET A 213 -1.56 21.09 3.60
C MET A 213 -0.12 21.40 3.21
N GLU A 214 0.59 20.35 2.79
CA GLU A 214 1.92 20.42 2.20
C GLU A 214 1.89 19.78 0.82
N GLU A 215 2.58 20.39 -0.12
CA GLU A 215 2.65 19.91 -1.50
C GLU A 215 4.12 19.82 -1.95
N VAL A 216 4.43 18.74 -2.68
CA VAL A 216 5.76 18.54 -3.27
C VAL A 216 5.63 18.07 -4.71
N ASP A 217 6.53 18.55 -5.56
CA ASP A 217 6.59 18.16 -6.97
C ASP A 217 6.98 16.69 -7.15
N GLY A 218 6.57 16.10 -8.26
CA GLY A 218 7.03 14.79 -8.70
C GLY A 218 8.52 14.80 -9.04
N ALA A 219 9.22 13.71 -8.72
CA ALA A 219 10.63 13.55 -9.05
C ALA A 219 10.81 13.58 -10.59
N ARG A 220 11.80 14.34 -11.06
CA ARG A 220 12.14 14.42 -12.49
C ARG A 220 12.99 13.21 -12.91
N ILE A 221 12.33 12.23 -13.52
CA ILE A 221 12.96 10.97 -13.91
C ILE A 221 12.53 10.55 -15.31
N THR A 222 13.27 9.62 -15.90
CA THR A 222 12.79 8.87 -17.07
C THR A 222 11.98 7.67 -16.56
N VAL A 223 10.68 7.68 -16.82
CA VAL A 223 9.78 6.61 -16.39
C VAL A 223 10.00 5.36 -17.23
N VAL A 224 10.26 4.23 -16.57
CA VAL A 224 10.34 2.88 -17.14
C VAL A 224 9.07 2.09 -16.84
N ASP A 225 8.62 2.14 -15.56
CA ASP A 225 7.42 1.44 -15.07
C ASP A 225 6.88 2.19 -13.84
N THR A 226 5.57 2.25 -13.66
CA THR A 226 4.95 2.92 -12.50
C THR A 226 4.52 1.95 -11.40
N VAL A 227 4.67 0.65 -11.62
CA VAL A 227 4.28 -0.39 -10.66
C VAL A 227 5.08 -0.24 -9.36
N GLY A 228 4.38 -0.22 -8.23
CA GLY A 228 4.98 -0.11 -6.90
C GLY A 228 5.37 1.30 -6.45
N ALA A 229 5.17 2.33 -7.29
CA ALA A 229 5.46 3.72 -6.90
C ALA A 229 4.62 4.17 -5.69
N GLY A 230 3.30 3.95 -5.75
CA GLY A 230 2.38 4.23 -4.64
C GLY A 230 2.71 3.43 -3.38
N ASP A 231 3.10 2.16 -3.53
CA ASP A 231 3.49 1.29 -2.42
C ASP A 231 4.79 1.80 -1.76
N THR A 232 5.72 2.34 -2.57
CA THR A 232 6.95 2.99 -2.08
C THR A 232 6.63 4.27 -1.30
N VAL A 233 5.68 5.09 -1.78
CA VAL A 233 5.18 6.24 -1.00
C VAL A 233 4.62 5.77 0.35
N GLY A 234 3.78 4.73 0.36
CA GLY A 234 3.24 4.13 1.58
C GLY A 234 4.34 3.75 2.57
N ALA A 235 5.43 3.13 2.10
CA ALA A 235 6.57 2.76 2.94
C ALA A 235 7.27 3.97 3.57
N ILE A 236 7.46 5.07 2.83
CA ILE A 236 8.06 6.29 3.38
C ILE A 236 7.11 6.98 4.38
N VAL A 237 5.79 6.92 4.17
CA VAL A 237 4.82 7.40 5.16
C VAL A 237 4.90 6.58 6.46
N VAL A 238 5.02 5.24 6.37
CA VAL A 238 5.27 4.38 7.54
C VAL A 238 6.55 4.78 8.25
N GLU A 239 7.66 4.98 7.52
CA GLU A 239 8.92 5.45 8.08
C GLU A 239 8.75 6.80 8.79
N GLY A 240 8.01 7.75 8.18
CA GLY A 240 7.70 9.04 8.78
C GLY A 240 6.96 8.92 10.12
N VAL A 241 5.98 8.01 10.19
CA VAL A 241 5.25 7.74 11.46
C VAL A 241 6.18 7.15 12.52
N ILE A 242 7.06 6.22 12.15
CA ILE A 242 8.03 5.63 13.09
C ILE A 242 8.99 6.70 13.62
N ALA A 243 9.44 7.62 12.76
CA ALA A 243 10.42 8.65 13.14
C ALA A 243 9.79 9.81 13.95
N HIS A 244 8.58 10.23 13.63
CA HIS A 244 8.00 11.48 14.11
C HIS A 244 6.64 11.31 14.83
N SER A 245 6.12 10.11 14.93
CA SER A 245 4.73 9.80 15.31
C SER A 245 3.68 10.38 14.33
N VAL A 246 2.42 9.98 14.46
CA VAL A 246 1.32 10.54 13.64
C VAL A 246 1.14 12.03 13.89
N ALA A 247 1.18 12.46 15.14
CA ALA A 247 1.00 13.86 15.53
C ALA A 247 2.15 14.77 15.04
N GLY A 248 3.34 14.23 14.83
CA GLY A 248 4.50 14.97 14.31
C GLY A 248 4.48 15.15 12.79
N LEU A 249 3.64 14.44 12.05
CA LEU A 249 3.54 14.56 10.59
C LEU A 249 2.69 15.76 10.18
N GLN A 250 3.25 16.96 10.33
CA GLN A 250 2.60 18.22 9.97
C GLN A 250 3.63 19.27 9.55
N GLY A 251 3.21 20.28 8.81
CA GLY A 251 4.05 21.40 8.36
C GLY A 251 5.34 20.89 7.72
N HIS A 252 6.48 21.48 8.11
CA HIS A 252 7.78 21.16 7.53
C HIS A 252 8.16 19.67 7.60
N VAL A 253 7.84 18.98 8.71
CA VAL A 253 8.12 17.54 8.84
C VAL A 253 7.34 16.73 7.81
N LEU A 254 6.06 17.05 7.61
CA LEU A 254 5.26 16.41 6.56
C LEU A 254 5.86 16.69 5.18
N ASN A 255 6.25 17.93 4.89
CA ASN A 255 6.88 18.31 3.63
C ASN A 255 8.16 17.49 3.37
N GLU A 256 9.04 17.33 4.37
CA GLU A 256 10.25 16.52 4.24
C GLU A 256 9.94 15.05 3.95
N VAL A 257 8.92 14.47 4.63
CA VAL A 257 8.49 13.09 4.38
C VAL A 257 7.92 12.94 2.97
N LEU A 258 7.08 13.87 2.52
CA LEU A 258 6.53 13.86 1.14
C LEU A 258 7.64 14.00 0.10
N HIS A 259 8.60 14.90 0.32
CA HIS A 259 9.75 15.07 -0.59
C HIS A 259 10.55 13.76 -0.70
N LYS A 260 10.87 13.13 0.44
CA LYS A 260 11.54 11.83 0.47
C LYS A 260 10.74 10.75 -0.25
N ALA A 261 9.41 10.74 -0.07
CA ALA A 261 8.51 9.80 -0.74
C ALA A 261 8.50 10.01 -2.25
N SER A 262 8.50 11.26 -2.73
CA SER A 262 8.59 11.60 -4.14
C SER A 262 9.89 11.09 -4.76
N VAL A 263 11.04 11.31 -4.11
CA VAL A 263 12.35 10.80 -4.57
C VAL A 263 12.36 9.27 -4.61
N ALA A 264 11.89 8.60 -3.54
CA ALA A 264 11.86 7.15 -3.48
C ALA A 264 10.95 6.52 -4.56
N ALA A 265 9.77 7.11 -4.77
CA ALA A 265 8.85 6.70 -5.83
C ALA A 265 9.47 6.93 -7.22
N GLY A 266 10.20 8.02 -7.41
CA GLY A 266 10.94 8.30 -8.64
C GLY A 266 11.97 7.21 -8.94
N ILE A 267 12.76 6.78 -7.95
CA ILE A 267 13.71 5.67 -8.13
C ILE A 267 12.97 4.38 -8.50
N THR A 268 11.84 4.09 -7.88
CA THR A 268 10.99 2.92 -8.23
C THR A 268 10.54 3.02 -9.69
N CYS A 269 10.01 4.16 -10.11
CA CYS A 269 9.55 4.38 -11.48
C CYS A 269 10.65 4.32 -12.55
N SER A 270 11.91 4.49 -12.20
CA SER A 270 13.05 4.38 -13.14
C SER A 270 13.46 2.94 -13.43
N ARG A 271 12.75 1.94 -12.88
CA ARG A 271 13.07 0.51 -12.94
C ARG A 271 11.85 -0.29 -13.42
N ALA A 272 12.09 -1.44 -14.02
CA ALA A 272 11.01 -2.36 -14.41
C ALA A 272 10.47 -3.11 -13.17
N GLY A 273 9.15 -3.15 -13.02
CA GLY A 273 8.45 -3.78 -11.89
C GLY A 273 8.61 -3.02 -10.57
N ALA A 274 7.99 -3.52 -9.51
CA ALA A 274 8.04 -2.91 -8.17
C ALA A 274 9.43 -3.12 -7.52
N GLN A 275 10.38 -2.24 -7.87
CA GLN A 275 11.75 -2.26 -7.38
C GLN A 275 12.08 -1.00 -6.56
N PRO A 276 11.58 -0.92 -5.30
CA PRO A 276 11.86 0.22 -4.43
C PRO A 276 13.36 0.34 -4.13
N PRO A 277 13.84 1.56 -3.79
CA PRO A 277 15.25 1.78 -3.49
C PRO A 277 15.70 1.06 -2.22
N TYR A 278 16.98 0.71 -2.17
CA TYR A 278 17.64 0.42 -0.92
C TYR A 278 18.00 1.72 -0.18
N LYS A 279 18.19 1.63 1.14
CA LYS A 279 18.49 2.80 2.00
C LYS A 279 19.65 3.66 1.48
N HIS A 280 20.74 3.04 1.03
CA HIS A 280 21.92 3.77 0.52
C HIS A 280 21.65 4.50 -0.80
N GLU A 281 20.79 3.94 -1.66
CA GLU A 281 20.40 4.57 -2.93
C GLU A 281 19.54 5.82 -2.67
N LEU A 282 18.56 5.71 -1.73
CA LEU A 282 17.73 6.82 -1.36
C LEU A 282 18.53 7.96 -0.71
N ILE A 283 19.44 7.63 0.20
CA ILE A 283 20.34 8.63 0.82
C ILE A 283 21.19 9.32 -0.26
N GLY A 284 21.74 8.57 -1.21
CA GLY A 284 22.52 9.14 -2.31
C GLY A 284 21.70 10.08 -3.20
N ALA A 285 20.43 9.77 -3.45
CA ALA A 285 19.54 10.60 -4.26
C ALA A 285 19.08 11.87 -3.51
N MET A 286 18.88 11.79 -2.20
CA MET A 286 18.49 12.93 -1.35
C MET A 286 19.65 13.93 -1.12
N GLY A 287 20.91 13.50 -1.26
CA GLY A 287 22.10 14.34 -1.07
C GLY A 287 22.57 15.09 -2.33
N GLN A 288 21.86 14.93 -3.45
CA GLN A 288 22.13 15.64 -4.71
C GLN A 288 21.14 16.79 -4.88
#